data_f7615c4e25b1035ba44b129efadcaf4b
#
_entry.id   f7615c4e25b1035ba44b129efadcaf4b
#
_cell.length_a   1.000
_cell.length_b   1.000
_cell.length_c   1.000
_cell.angle_alpha   90.00
_cell.angle_beta   90.00
_cell.angle_gamma   90.00
#
_symmetry.space_group_name_H-M   'P 1'
#
loop_
_entity.id
_entity.type
_entity.pdbx_description
1 polymer ?
#
loop_
_entity_poly.entity_id
_entity_poly.type
_entity_poly.pdbx_seq_one_letter_code
_entity_poly.pdbx_strand_id
1 'polypeptide(L)'
;MIFTTQIPSLSDAWPRAVRALESARDVETYHARLRLRHPLAIYNISLSQVVGRFSSALTELEKLRKVTGFGGERDAKEEAFLVALDSLLDALVEHFDDCNNVLRCFFRNEADPRYKKLYSKFKSETRAYRDHVAKIVNRIKHSQGRLRSVFFFWPGGNSVGYFVEGVNAEGVVGPDEDIHAGGSTAFSVARDFRLHLCGIYFVSTHLAQAIYEASGVRPGGKHVSAQGVDALATVIRGVSCVPPVFFPDEMKKAIPSVKMASDGGVTISCGKDNRERAASFPSAHVKVRFMGDGVTRQFRIPYLGQSARKW
;
A
#
# COMPACT_ATOMS: atom_id res chain seq x y z
N MET A 1 -4.90 -11.51 4.29
CA MET A 1 -6.07 -10.59 4.27
C MET A 1 -7.10 -11.15 3.31
N ILE A 2 -8.34 -11.37 3.77
CA ILE A 2 -9.51 -11.66 2.94
C ILE A 2 -10.48 -10.51 3.19
N PHE A 3 -10.85 -9.78 2.15
CA PHE A 3 -11.64 -8.57 2.30
C PHE A 3 -12.37 -8.23 0.99
N THR A 4 -13.60 -7.75 1.09
CA THR A 4 -14.35 -7.19 -0.03
C THR A 4 -15.18 -6.01 0.47
N THR A 5 -15.16 -4.93 -0.27
CA THR A 5 -16.05 -3.78 -0.06
C THR A 5 -16.64 -3.34 -1.38
N GLN A 6 -17.88 -2.89 -1.32
CA GLN A 6 -18.58 -2.28 -2.44
C GLN A 6 -18.80 -0.79 -2.14
N ILE A 7 -18.51 0.03 -3.11
CA ILE A 7 -18.69 1.47 -3.10
C ILE A 7 -19.75 1.76 -4.15
N PRO A 8 -20.95 2.25 -3.78
CA PRO A 8 -22.04 2.44 -4.72
C PRO A 8 -21.72 3.43 -5.85
N SER A 9 -20.94 4.47 -5.54
CA SER A 9 -20.45 5.42 -6.52
C SER A 9 -19.13 6.04 -6.03
N LEU A 10 -18.34 6.60 -6.94
CA LEU A 10 -17.10 7.28 -6.57
C LEU A 10 -17.30 8.52 -5.69
N SER A 11 -18.47 9.15 -5.76
CA SER A 11 -18.85 10.24 -4.85
C SER A 11 -19.06 9.76 -3.41
N ASP A 12 -19.20 8.46 -3.20
CA ASP A 12 -19.38 7.81 -1.90
C ASP A 12 -18.18 6.94 -1.49
N ALA A 13 -17.00 7.26 -2.06
CA ALA A 13 -15.77 6.49 -1.88
C ALA A 13 -15.13 6.62 -0.48
N TRP A 14 -15.80 7.29 0.46
CA TRP A 14 -15.26 7.42 1.81
C TRP A 14 -15.06 6.09 2.52
N PRO A 15 -13.88 5.85 3.12
CA PRO A 15 -13.66 4.72 3.98
C PRO A 15 -14.60 4.73 5.19
N ARG A 16 -14.98 3.55 5.68
CA ARG A 16 -15.97 3.39 6.77
C ARG A 16 -15.63 4.14 8.05
N ALA A 17 -14.33 4.31 8.38
CA ALA A 17 -13.91 5.04 9.57
C ALA A 17 -14.34 6.51 9.55
N VAL A 18 -14.39 7.16 8.38
CA VAL A 18 -14.89 8.54 8.28
C VAL A 18 -16.34 8.61 8.74
N ARG A 19 -17.19 7.69 8.26
CA ARG A 19 -18.59 7.63 8.66
C ARG A 19 -18.78 7.33 10.14
N ALA A 20 -17.95 6.43 10.69
CA ALA A 20 -17.98 6.10 12.11
C ALA A 20 -17.59 7.31 12.97
N LEU A 21 -16.56 8.06 12.56
CA LEU A 21 -16.09 9.25 13.25
C LEU A 21 -17.10 10.41 13.18
N GLU A 22 -17.76 10.59 12.02
CA GLU A 22 -18.83 11.58 11.89
C GLU A 22 -20.04 11.21 12.77
N SER A 23 -20.39 9.93 12.85
CA SER A 23 -21.47 9.46 13.73
C SER A 23 -21.10 9.64 15.22
N ALA A 24 -19.85 9.57 15.56
CA ALA A 24 -19.31 9.75 16.93
C ALA A 24 -18.84 11.17 17.22
N ARG A 25 -19.14 12.15 16.35
CA ARG A 25 -18.60 13.52 16.44
C ARG A 25 -18.93 14.23 17.77
N ASP A 26 -20.13 14.01 18.27
CA ASP A 26 -20.63 14.64 19.50
C ASP A 26 -20.36 13.78 20.75
N VAL A 27 -19.68 12.65 20.61
CA VAL A 27 -19.30 11.77 21.74
C VAL A 27 -18.12 12.40 22.47
N GLU A 28 -18.15 12.33 23.81
CA GLU A 28 -17.02 12.78 24.63
C GLU A 28 -15.73 12.06 24.24
N THR A 29 -14.68 12.83 24.00
CA THR A 29 -13.34 12.32 23.68
C THR A 29 -12.29 13.00 24.55
N TYR A 30 -11.19 12.30 24.79
CA TYR A 30 -10.09 12.75 25.65
C TYR A 30 -8.91 13.33 24.88
N HIS A 31 -9.09 13.66 23.59
CA HIS A 31 -8.05 14.11 22.70
C HIS A 31 -7.27 15.34 23.21
N ALA A 32 -7.96 16.34 23.75
CA ALA A 32 -7.33 17.55 24.30
C ALA A 32 -6.40 17.21 25.48
N ARG A 33 -6.82 16.32 26.39
CA ARG A 33 -6.00 15.82 27.51
C ARG A 33 -4.76 15.06 27.04
N LEU A 34 -4.89 14.34 25.92
CA LEU A 34 -3.80 13.60 25.31
C LEU A 34 -2.90 14.49 24.42
N ARG A 35 -3.20 15.78 24.32
CA ARG A 35 -2.54 16.76 23.42
C ARG A 35 -2.61 16.31 21.94
N LEU A 36 -3.70 15.66 21.57
CA LEU A 36 -3.98 15.24 20.22
C LEU A 36 -5.04 16.13 19.58
N ARG A 37 -5.14 16.13 18.27
CA ARG A 37 -6.27 16.73 17.55
C ARG A 37 -7.53 15.89 17.78
N HIS A 38 -8.69 16.45 17.45
CA HIS A 38 -9.94 15.69 17.41
C HIS A 38 -9.80 14.44 16.54
N PRO A 39 -10.33 13.25 16.93
CA PRO A 39 -10.09 11.99 16.21
C PRO A 39 -10.49 12.02 14.73
N LEU A 40 -11.59 12.71 14.38
CA LEU A 40 -11.96 12.92 12.98
C LEU A 40 -10.88 13.73 12.21
N ALA A 41 -10.30 14.76 12.84
CA ALA A 41 -9.25 15.57 12.23
C ALA A 41 -7.96 14.75 12.04
N ILE A 42 -7.58 13.93 13.02
CA ILE A 42 -6.42 13.00 12.88
C ILE A 42 -6.61 12.10 11.68
N TYR A 43 -7.77 11.44 11.60
CA TYR A 43 -8.03 10.49 10.51
C TYR A 43 -8.06 11.16 9.14
N ASN A 44 -8.73 12.31 9.02
CA ASN A 44 -8.84 13.03 7.74
C ASN A 44 -7.48 13.55 7.24
N ILE A 45 -6.64 14.06 8.13
CA ILE A 45 -5.28 14.51 7.79
C ILE A 45 -4.46 13.32 7.31
N SER A 46 -4.46 12.24 8.07
CA SER A 46 -3.72 11.03 7.77
C SER A 46 -4.17 10.40 6.43
N LEU A 47 -5.48 10.26 6.22
CA LEU A 47 -6.02 9.77 4.96
C LEU A 47 -5.65 10.68 3.77
N SER A 48 -5.72 11.99 3.95
CA SER A 48 -5.33 12.95 2.91
C SER A 48 -3.86 12.85 2.53
N GLN A 49 -2.98 12.61 3.50
CA GLN A 49 -1.55 12.36 3.25
C GLN A 49 -1.35 11.08 2.43
N VAL A 50 -1.97 9.97 2.84
CA VAL A 50 -1.90 8.70 2.08
C VAL A 50 -2.41 8.87 0.66
N VAL A 51 -3.58 9.50 0.48
CA VAL A 51 -4.18 9.74 -0.84
C VAL A 51 -3.30 10.63 -1.71
N GLY A 52 -2.71 11.68 -1.13
CA GLY A 52 -1.79 12.58 -1.84
C GLY A 52 -0.51 11.85 -2.30
N ARG A 53 0.10 11.03 -1.43
CA ARG A 53 1.28 10.22 -1.78
C ARG A 53 0.96 9.16 -2.81
N PHE A 54 -0.22 8.54 -2.71
CA PHE A 54 -0.68 7.56 -3.70
C PHE A 54 -0.88 8.21 -5.08
N SER A 55 -1.51 9.38 -5.14
CA SER A 55 -1.67 10.14 -6.38
C SER A 55 -0.32 10.49 -7.01
N SER A 56 0.66 10.90 -6.20
CA SER A 56 2.02 11.17 -6.66
C SER A 56 2.67 9.92 -7.23
N ALA A 57 2.60 8.79 -6.55
CA ALA A 57 3.18 7.52 -7.03
C ALA A 57 2.52 7.04 -8.34
N LEU A 58 1.19 7.20 -8.50
CA LEU A 58 0.48 6.89 -9.75
C LEU A 58 0.92 7.82 -10.88
N THR A 59 1.11 9.10 -10.61
CA THR A 59 1.56 10.09 -11.59
C THR A 59 2.97 9.77 -12.09
N GLU A 60 3.90 9.47 -11.20
CA GLU A 60 5.28 9.12 -11.57
C GLU A 60 5.34 7.76 -12.28
N LEU A 61 4.51 6.78 -11.88
CA LEU A 61 4.36 5.52 -12.61
C LEU A 61 3.88 5.74 -14.05
N GLU A 62 2.90 6.62 -14.26
CA GLU A 62 2.38 6.92 -15.60
C GLU A 62 3.46 7.58 -16.48
N LYS A 63 4.23 8.54 -15.94
CA LYS A 63 5.37 9.14 -16.62
C LYS A 63 6.42 8.10 -17.00
N LEU A 64 6.77 7.22 -16.06
CA LEU A 64 7.75 6.16 -16.26
C LEU A 64 7.32 5.18 -17.36
N ARG A 65 6.05 4.83 -17.41
CA ARG A 65 5.49 3.90 -18.41
C ARG A 65 5.47 4.47 -19.84
N LYS A 66 5.41 5.79 -19.99
CA LYS A 66 5.42 6.47 -21.29
C LYS A 66 6.80 6.52 -21.94
N VAL A 67 7.87 6.27 -21.19
CA VAL A 67 9.23 6.29 -21.73
C VAL A 67 9.55 4.98 -22.43
N THR A 68 9.77 5.05 -23.72
CA THR A 68 10.06 3.89 -24.57
C THR A 68 11.57 3.60 -24.73
N GLY A 69 12.43 4.58 -24.43
CA GLY A 69 13.88 4.49 -24.57
C GLY A 69 14.62 4.02 -23.32
N PHE A 70 15.92 3.77 -23.48
CA PHE A 70 16.88 3.54 -22.41
C PHE A 70 17.79 4.75 -22.30
N GLY A 71 18.16 5.18 -21.10
CA GLY A 71 19.09 6.30 -20.88
C GLY A 71 18.62 7.29 -19.81
N GLY A 72 19.29 8.43 -19.71
CA GLY A 72 19.16 9.36 -18.59
C GLY A 72 17.74 9.88 -18.29
N GLU A 73 16.89 10.07 -19.31
CA GLU A 73 15.51 10.48 -19.09
C GLU A 73 14.70 9.39 -18.35
N ARG A 74 14.89 8.13 -18.74
CA ARG A 74 14.24 7.00 -18.07
C ARG A 74 14.76 6.87 -16.65
N ASP A 75 16.05 7.00 -16.45
CA ASP A 75 16.69 6.89 -15.15
C ASP A 75 16.17 7.92 -14.15
N ALA A 76 15.98 9.17 -14.59
CA ALA A 76 15.41 10.22 -13.75
C ALA A 76 13.94 9.94 -13.38
N LYS A 77 13.13 9.42 -14.31
CA LYS A 77 11.73 9.06 -14.04
C LYS A 77 11.60 7.83 -13.15
N GLU A 78 12.51 6.88 -13.30
CA GLU A 78 12.62 5.71 -12.41
C GLU A 78 12.91 6.13 -10.97
N GLU A 79 13.87 7.02 -10.77
CA GLU A 79 14.20 7.57 -9.45
C GLU A 79 13.03 8.35 -8.85
N ALA A 80 12.39 9.23 -9.63
CA ALA A 80 11.21 9.97 -9.18
C ALA A 80 10.06 9.04 -8.75
N PHE A 81 9.83 7.96 -9.50
CA PHE A 81 8.85 6.95 -9.14
C PHE A 81 9.20 6.24 -7.83
N LEU A 82 10.47 5.81 -7.65
CA LEU A 82 10.90 5.13 -6.43
C LEU A 82 10.81 6.04 -5.20
N VAL A 83 11.14 7.32 -5.32
CA VAL A 83 10.95 8.32 -4.24
C VAL A 83 9.48 8.51 -3.89
N ALA A 84 8.60 8.58 -4.90
CA ALA A 84 7.17 8.70 -4.66
C ALA A 84 6.57 7.43 -4.02
N LEU A 85 7.05 6.26 -4.41
CA LEU A 85 6.67 4.97 -3.83
C LEU A 85 7.12 4.86 -2.37
N ASP A 86 8.37 5.22 -2.06
CA ASP A 86 8.89 5.25 -0.68
C ASP A 86 8.05 6.15 0.21
N SER A 87 7.75 7.37 -0.27
CA SER A 87 6.86 8.30 0.43
C SER A 87 5.44 7.76 0.66
N LEU A 88 4.92 6.95 -0.27
CA LEU A 88 3.62 6.28 -0.09
C LEU A 88 3.70 5.21 1.00
N LEU A 89 4.73 4.38 0.98
CA LEU A 89 4.93 3.33 1.98
C LEU A 89 5.08 3.90 3.39
N ASP A 90 5.82 5.00 3.55
CA ASP A 90 5.94 5.74 4.80
C ASP A 90 4.58 6.26 5.30
N ALA A 91 3.83 6.92 4.43
CA ALA A 91 2.51 7.44 4.78
C ALA A 91 1.53 6.34 5.19
N LEU A 92 1.64 5.14 4.60
CA LEU A 92 0.83 3.99 5.00
C LEU A 92 1.16 3.50 6.41
N VAL A 93 2.44 3.50 6.81
CA VAL A 93 2.84 3.14 8.19
C VAL A 93 2.37 4.20 9.18
N GLU A 94 2.58 5.49 8.87
CA GLU A 94 2.10 6.61 9.69
C GLU A 94 0.57 6.56 9.86
N HIS A 95 -0.17 6.17 8.83
CA HIS A 95 -1.63 6.01 8.90
C HIS A 95 -2.06 4.97 9.94
N PHE A 96 -1.31 3.88 10.14
CA PHE A 96 -1.60 2.94 11.22
C PHE A 96 -1.43 3.55 12.60
N ASP A 97 -0.38 4.34 12.79
CA ASP A 97 -0.13 5.01 14.07
C ASP A 97 -1.21 6.07 14.36
N ASP A 98 -1.66 6.78 13.35
CA ASP A 98 -2.77 7.71 13.43
C ASP A 98 -4.10 7.02 13.72
N CYS A 99 -4.37 5.86 13.13
CA CYS A 99 -5.52 5.03 13.49
C CYS A 99 -5.50 4.61 14.97
N ASN A 100 -4.33 4.31 15.51
CA ASN A 100 -4.15 4.02 16.94
C ASN A 100 -4.44 5.25 17.79
N ASN A 101 -3.95 6.43 17.39
CA ASN A 101 -4.23 7.70 18.06
C ASN A 101 -5.72 8.05 18.02
N VAL A 102 -6.39 7.82 16.90
CA VAL A 102 -7.85 7.95 16.78
C VAL A 102 -8.57 7.11 17.81
N LEU A 103 -8.25 5.82 17.91
CA LEU A 103 -8.88 4.92 18.89
C LEU A 103 -8.60 5.37 20.31
N ARG A 104 -7.36 5.78 20.60
CA ARG A 104 -6.93 6.26 21.92
C ARG A 104 -7.74 7.47 22.40
N CYS A 105 -8.18 8.33 21.51
CA CYS A 105 -8.96 9.52 21.87
C CYS A 105 -10.29 9.22 22.56
N PHE A 106 -10.84 8.02 22.42
CA PHE A 106 -12.08 7.60 23.08
C PHE A 106 -11.88 7.11 24.51
N PHE A 107 -10.64 7.11 25.04
CA PHE A 107 -10.32 6.59 26.35
C PHE A 107 -9.51 7.58 27.19
N ARG A 108 -9.79 7.59 28.48
CA ARG A 108 -9.13 8.49 29.43
C ARG A 108 -7.62 8.25 29.53
N ASN A 109 -7.19 6.99 29.43
CA ASN A 109 -5.79 6.58 29.45
C ASN A 109 -5.62 5.19 28.84
N GLU A 110 -4.38 4.80 28.57
CA GLU A 110 -4.04 3.50 27.97
C GLU A 110 -4.15 2.31 28.94
N ALA A 111 -4.32 2.57 30.25
CA ALA A 111 -4.52 1.53 31.23
C ALA A 111 -5.96 1.00 31.24
N ASP A 112 -6.91 1.71 30.59
CA ASP A 112 -8.31 1.30 30.48
C ASP A 112 -8.40 -0.10 29.86
N PRO A 113 -9.02 -1.09 30.53
CA PRO A 113 -9.16 -2.44 30.02
C PRO A 113 -9.93 -2.53 28.69
N ARG A 114 -10.91 -1.62 28.47
CA ARG A 114 -11.67 -1.54 27.21
C ARG A 114 -10.76 -1.08 26.07
N TYR A 115 -9.92 -0.05 26.33
CA TYR A 115 -8.91 0.39 25.34
C TYR A 115 -8.00 -0.78 24.96
N LYS A 116 -7.37 -1.44 25.93
CA LYS A 116 -6.45 -2.56 25.70
C LYS A 116 -7.10 -3.66 24.86
N LYS A 117 -8.34 -4.01 25.15
CA LYS A 117 -9.10 -5.02 24.42
C LYS A 117 -9.33 -4.61 22.98
N LEU A 118 -9.85 -3.39 22.73
CA LEU A 118 -10.18 -2.89 21.39
C LEU A 118 -8.91 -2.65 20.56
N TYR A 119 -7.88 -2.08 21.16
CA TYR A 119 -6.58 -1.89 20.53
C TYR A 119 -5.94 -3.23 20.11
N SER A 120 -5.92 -4.22 21.01
CA SER A 120 -5.40 -5.56 20.70
C SER A 120 -6.18 -6.23 19.58
N LYS A 121 -7.52 -6.12 19.58
CA LYS A 121 -8.38 -6.63 18.51
C LYS A 121 -8.06 -5.95 17.18
N PHE A 122 -8.07 -4.62 17.12
CA PHE A 122 -7.75 -3.86 15.92
C PHE A 122 -6.35 -4.20 15.37
N LYS A 123 -5.36 -4.24 16.26
CA LYS A 123 -3.98 -4.59 15.91
C LYS A 123 -3.87 -6.03 15.38
N SER A 124 -4.58 -6.98 15.96
CA SER A 124 -4.60 -8.39 15.52
C SER A 124 -5.25 -8.54 14.14
N GLU A 125 -6.41 -7.90 13.94
CA GLU A 125 -7.17 -7.99 12.69
C GLU A 125 -6.43 -7.33 11.51
N THR A 126 -5.71 -6.24 11.75
CA THR A 126 -4.95 -5.51 10.71
C THR A 126 -3.51 -6.00 10.55
N ARG A 127 -3.05 -6.91 11.40
CA ARG A 127 -1.65 -7.35 11.52
C ARG A 127 -1.00 -7.73 10.21
N ALA A 128 -1.66 -8.58 9.42
CA ALA A 128 -1.07 -9.14 8.20
C ALA A 128 -0.70 -8.06 7.18
N TYR A 129 -1.54 -7.03 7.03
CA TYR A 129 -1.26 -5.91 6.13
C TYR A 129 -0.24 -4.94 6.74
N ARG A 130 -0.43 -4.57 8.01
CA ARG A 130 0.49 -3.69 8.72
C ARG A 130 1.92 -4.23 8.72
N ASP A 131 2.10 -5.52 9.11
CA ASP A 131 3.43 -6.12 9.20
C ASP A 131 4.09 -6.22 7.82
N HIS A 132 3.31 -6.40 6.74
CA HIS A 132 3.83 -6.36 5.37
C HIS A 132 4.43 -5.00 5.03
N VAL A 133 3.69 -3.90 5.23
CA VAL A 133 4.18 -2.54 4.91
C VAL A 133 5.30 -2.13 5.86
N ALA A 134 5.14 -2.35 7.16
CA ALA A 134 6.14 -2.00 8.17
C ALA A 134 7.48 -2.72 7.95
N LYS A 135 7.46 -3.98 7.49
CA LYS A 135 8.68 -4.73 7.19
C LYS A 135 9.49 -4.07 6.08
N ILE A 136 8.83 -3.61 5.02
CA ILE A 136 9.45 -2.89 3.91
C ILE A 136 10.07 -1.58 4.41
N VAL A 137 9.27 -0.74 5.07
CA VAL A 137 9.69 0.58 5.56
C VAL A 137 10.83 0.47 6.58
N ASN A 138 10.74 -0.47 7.52
CA ASN A 138 11.80 -0.68 8.50
C ASN A 138 13.12 -1.11 7.84
N ARG A 139 13.06 -1.94 6.80
CA ARG A 139 14.26 -2.33 6.06
C ARG A 139 14.92 -1.14 5.37
N ILE A 140 14.13 -0.28 4.77
CA ILE A 140 14.63 0.94 4.11
C ILE A 140 15.24 1.89 5.16
N LYS A 141 14.53 2.18 6.25
CA LYS A 141 14.96 3.17 7.25
C LYS A 141 16.12 2.73 8.15
N HIS A 142 16.15 1.46 8.54
CA HIS A 142 17.05 0.99 9.61
C HIS A 142 18.14 0.04 9.13
N SER A 143 18.06 -0.48 7.92
CA SER A 143 19.01 -1.49 7.42
C SER A 143 19.63 -1.11 6.09
N GLN A 144 19.66 0.17 5.75
CA GLN A 144 20.20 0.69 4.49
C GLN A 144 19.59 0.05 3.22
N GLY A 145 18.43 -0.57 3.37
CA GLY A 145 17.67 -1.09 2.24
C GLY A 145 17.30 0.06 1.28
N ARG A 146 17.27 -0.23 -0.01
CA ARG A 146 16.87 0.74 -1.03
C ARG A 146 15.81 0.12 -1.92
N LEU A 147 14.90 0.93 -2.40
CA LEU A 147 13.98 0.48 -3.44
C LEU A 147 14.74 0.42 -4.77
N ARG A 148 14.54 -0.68 -5.49
CA ARG A 148 15.06 -0.87 -6.84
C ARG A 148 13.92 -1.26 -7.76
N SER A 149 13.87 -0.63 -8.92
CA SER A 149 12.90 -0.97 -9.94
C SER A 149 13.26 -2.26 -10.66
N VAL A 150 12.23 -2.96 -11.09
CA VAL A 150 12.30 -4.15 -11.93
C VAL A 150 11.36 -3.96 -13.11
N PHE A 151 11.85 -4.22 -14.31
CA PHE A 151 11.05 -4.17 -15.52
C PHE A 151 11.02 -5.56 -16.16
N PHE A 152 9.82 -6.00 -16.47
CA PHE A 152 9.58 -7.16 -17.32
C PHE A 152 9.12 -6.68 -18.67
N PHE A 153 9.77 -7.15 -19.72
CA PHE A 153 9.43 -6.86 -21.12
C PHE A 153 9.06 -8.16 -21.83
N TRP A 154 7.97 -8.12 -22.58
CA TRP A 154 7.54 -9.21 -23.45
C TRP A 154 6.91 -8.62 -24.72
N PRO A 155 6.69 -9.42 -25.80
CA PRO A 155 6.14 -8.89 -27.07
C PRO A 155 4.81 -8.15 -26.95
N GLY A 156 4.01 -8.41 -25.91
CA GLY A 156 2.71 -7.78 -25.67
C GLY A 156 2.75 -6.57 -24.72
N GLY A 157 3.92 -6.15 -24.20
CA GLY A 157 3.99 -5.02 -23.29
C GLY A 157 5.13 -5.05 -22.28
N ASN A 158 4.96 -4.28 -21.23
CA ASN A 158 5.88 -4.25 -20.09
C ASN A 158 5.14 -4.19 -18.76
N SER A 159 5.78 -4.65 -17.70
CA SER A 159 5.34 -4.48 -16.31
C SER A 159 6.44 -3.85 -15.49
N VAL A 160 6.04 -2.94 -14.63
CA VAL A 160 6.92 -2.29 -13.66
C VAL A 160 6.72 -2.95 -12.30
N GLY A 161 7.81 -3.18 -11.61
CA GLY A 161 7.83 -3.63 -10.24
C GLY A 161 9.00 -3.04 -9.48
N TYR A 162 9.15 -3.48 -8.27
CA TYR A 162 10.25 -3.08 -7.41
C TYR A 162 10.63 -4.19 -6.42
N PHE A 163 11.82 -4.08 -5.87
CA PHE A 163 12.23 -4.85 -4.71
C PHE A 163 12.97 -3.97 -3.71
N VAL A 164 12.98 -4.43 -2.48
CA VAL A 164 13.85 -3.87 -1.42
C VAL A 164 15.20 -4.54 -1.54
N GLU A 165 16.24 -3.74 -1.76
CA GLU A 165 17.61 -4.23 -1.84
C GLU A 165 18.10 -4.67 -0.46
N GLY A 166 18.79 -5.78 -0.44
CA GLY A 166 19.51 -6.29 0.72
C GLY A 166 20.84 -6.91 0.31
N VAL A 167 21.65 -7.23 1.28
CA VAL A 167 22.91 -7.95 1.10
C VAL A 167 22.79 -9.28 1.83
N ASN A 168 23.06 -10.39 1.15
CA ASN A 168 23.02 -11.71 1.77
C ASN A 168 24.32 -12.02 2.54
N ALA A 169 24.37 -13.18 3.19
CA ALA A 169 25.53 -13.61 3.99
C ALA A 169 26.83 -13.76 3.17
N GLU A 170 26.73 -13.90 1.84
CA GLU A 170 27.84 -14.03 0.90
C GLU A 170 28.31 -12.68 0.34
N GLY A 171 27.69 -11.58 0.75
CA GLY A 171 28.00 -10.24 0.24
C GLY A 171 27.36 -9.93 -1.13
N VAL A 172 26.42 -10.75 -1.60
CA VAL A 172 25.71 -10.53 -2.87
C VAL A 172 24.58 -9.54 -2.66
N VAL A 173 24.54 -8.48 -3.45
CA VAL A 173 23.48 -7.47 -3.44
C VAL A 173 22.31 -7.92 -4.33
N GLY A 174 21.10 -7.82 -3.83
CA GLY A 174 19.90 -8.21 -4.58
C GLY A 174 18.63 -7.99 -3.77
N PRO A 175 17.51 -8.63 -4.16
CA PRO A 175 16.30 -8.58 -3.35
C PRO A 175 16.55 -9.13 -1.94
N ASP A 176 16.10 -8.40 -0.93
CA ASP A 176 16.21 -8.79 0.46
C ASP A 176 15.55 -10.14 0.72
N GLU A 177 16.27 -11.07 1.37
CA GLU A 177 15.84 -12.47 1.52
C GLU A 177 14.63 -12.62 2.43
N ASP A 178 14.47 -11.74 3.40
CA ASP A 178 13.34 -11.76 4.32
C ASP A 178 12.06 -11.20 3.71
N ILE A 179 12.17 -10.27 2.77
CA ILE A 179 11.04 -9.61 2.11
C ILE A 179 10.65 -10.38 0.84
N HIS A 180 11.62 -10.87 0.09
CA HIS A 180 11.48 -11.40 -1.26
C HIS A 180 11.83 -12.89 -1.36
N ALA A 181 11.06 -13.77 -0.71
CA ALA A 181 11.13 -15.23 -0.86
C ALA A 181 12.55 -15.78 -1.14
N GLY A 182 13.48 -15.64 -0.17
CA GLY A 182 14.87 -16.05 -0.33
C GLY A 182 15.65 -15.23 -1.37
N GLY A 183 15.25 -13.96 -1.57
CA GLY A 183 15.94 -13.02 -2.46
C GLY A 183 15.74 -13.29 -3.96
N SER A 184 14.70 -14.01 -4.35
CA SER A 184 14.47 -14.41 -5.75
C SER A 184 13.28 -13.72 -6.42
N THR A 185 12.48 -12.94 -5.69
CA THR A 185 11.25 -12.32 -6.20
C THR A 185 11.29 -10.79 -6.09
N ALA A 186 10.25 -10.16 -6.66
CA ALA A 186 9.99 -8.73 -6.55
C ALA A 186 8.47 -8.50 -6.44
N PHE A 187 8.04 -7.28 -6.18
CA PHE A 187 6.64 -6.89 -6.18
C PHE A 187 6.26 -6.22 -7.52
N SER A 188 5.19 -6.68 -8.17
CA SER A 188 4.63 -5.92 -9.27
C SER A 188 3.85 -4.73 -8.74
N VAL A 189 4.05 -3.54 -9.33
CA VAL A 189 3.30 -2.33 -8.98
C VAL A 189 1.80 -2.55 -9.17
N ALA A 190 1.43 -3.31 -10.19
CA ALA A 190 0.04 -3.63 -10.49
C ALA A 190 -0.67 -4.33 -9.34
N ARG A 191 0.00 -5.28 -8.67
CA ARG A 191 -0.56 -5.98 -7.51
C ARG A 191 -0.47 -5.12 -6.25
N ASP A 192 0.66 -4.49 -6.05
CA ASP A 192 0.97 -3.79 -4.82
C ASP A 192 0.09 -2.55 -4.61
N PHE A 193 -0.15 -1.75 -5.64
CA PHE A 193 -1.06 -0.63 -5.57
C PHE A 193 -2.51 -1.05 -5.28
N ARG A 194 -2.97 -2.16 -5.86
CA ARG A 194 -4.28 -2.72 -5.51
C ARG A 194 -4.33 -3.23 -4.08
N LEU A 195 -3.24 -3.83 -3.60
CA LEU A 195 -3.10 -4.29 -2.22
C LEU A 195 -3.16 -3.12 -1.24
N HIS A 196 -2.47 -2.02 -1.53
CA HIS A 196 -2.48 -0.84 -0.68
C HIS A 196 -3.85 -0.15 -0.66
N LEU A 197 -4.50 0.00 -1.81
CA LEU A 197 -5.85 0.54 -1.86
C LEU A 197 -6.83 -0.35 -1.07
N CYS A 198 -6.77 -1.66 -1.26
CA CYS A 198 -7.56 -2.61 -0.47
C CYS A 198 -7.24 -2.51 1.02
N GLY A 199 -5.97 -2.32 1.37
CA GLY A 199 -5.48 -2.15 2.74
C GLY A 199 -6.08 -0.94 3.45
N ILE A 200 -6.16 0.21 2.78
CA ILE A 200 -6.79 1.43 3.30
C ILE A 200 -8.25 1.16 3.71
N TYR A 201 -9.04 0.54 2.84
CA TYR A 201 -10.44 0.20 3.13
C TYR A 201 -10.57 -0.88 4.19
N PHE A 202 -9.67 -1.86 4.19
CA PHE A 202 -9.61 -2.93 5.19
C PHE A 202 -9.34 -2.37 6.60
N VAL A 203 -8.29 -1.57 6.75
CA VAL A 203 -7.94 -0.92 8.02
C VAL A 203 -9.07 -0.02 8.50
N SER A 204 -9.63 0.78 7.59
CA SER A 204 -10.76 1.66 7.89
C SER A 204 -12.00 0.89 8.37
N THR A 205 -12.26 -0.29 7.85
CA THR A 205 -13.39 -1.12 8.28
C THR A 205 -13.22 -1.61 9.71
N HIS A 206 -12.02 -2.09 10.08
CA HIS A 206 -11.73 -2.52 11.43
C HIS A 206 -11.66 -1.37 12.43
N LEU A 207 -11.12 -0.22 12.00
CA LEU A 207 -11.14 1.00 12.81
C LEU A 207 -12.57 1.48 13.07
N ALA A 208 -13.45 1.50 12.05
CA ALA A 208 -14.86 1.87 12.20
C ALA A 208 -15.57 0.99 13.23
N GLN A 209 -15.33 -0.31 13.19
CA GLN A 209 -15.87 -1.24 14.17
C GLN A 209 -15.38 -0.93 15.60
N ALA A 210 -14.09 -0.66 15.75
CA ALA A 210 -13.51 -0.29 17.04
C ALA A 210 -14.08 1.05 17.57
N ILE A 211 -14.31 2.03 16.68
CA ILE A 211 -14.93 3.31 17.02
C ILE A 211 -16.36 3.12 17.51
N TYR A 212 -17.19 2.33 16.82
CA TYR A 212 -18.55 2.03 17.25
C TYR A 212 -18.58 1.34 18.61
N GLU A 213 -17.68 0.38 18.83
CA GLU A 213 -17.56 -0.31 20.12
C GLU A 213 -17.07 0.64 21.25
N ALA A 214 -16.16 1.59 20.93
CA ALA A 214 -15.63 2.55 21.90
C ALA A 214 -16.66 3.64 22.28
N SER A 215 -17.33 4.19 21.25
CA SER A 215 -18.26 5.32 21.42
C SER A 215 -19.67 4.91 21.83
N GLY A 216 -20.05 3.63 21.65
CA GLY A 216 -21.42 3.15 21.86
C GLY A 216 -22.42 3.63 20.80
N VAL A 217 -21.98 4.34 19.78
CA VAL A 217 -22.83 4.84 18.69
C VAL A 217 -23.17 3.67 17.76
N ARG A 218 -24.41 3.64 17.27
CA ARG A 218 -24.81 2.65 16.24
C ARG A 218 -24.47 3.18 14.84
N PRO A 219 -24.11 2.30 13.89
CA PRO A 219 -23.96 2.70 12.50
C PRO A 219 -25.22 3.40 12.02
N GLY A 220 -25.15 4.65 11.67
CA GLY A 220 -26.28 5.48 11.23
C GLY A 220 -25.93 6.27 9.98
N GLY A 221 -26.91 6.42 9.10
CA GLY A 221 -26.74 6.99 7.76
C GLY A 221 -26.73 8.51 7.71
N LYS A 222 -25.91 9.22 8.45
CA LYS A 222 -25.66 10.64 8.12
C LYS A 222 -24.80 10.72 6.88
N HIS A 223 -25.28 11.44 5.86
CA HIS A 223 -24.44 11.81 4.71
C HIS A 223 -23.27 12.63 5.20
N VAL A 224 -22.06 12.15 4.93
CA VAL A 224 -20.83 12.90 5.15
C VAL A 224 -20.74 13.94 4.05
N SER A 225 -20.71 15.22 4.42
CA SER A 225 -20.42 16.31 3.48
C SER A 225 -18.95 16.19 3.03
N ALA A 226 -18.75 16.00 1.75
CA ALA A 226 -17.54 15.36 1.22
C ALA A 226 -16.52 16.39 0.67
N GLN A 227 -15.72 17.00 1.53
CA GLN A 227 -14.46 17.58 1.06
C GLN A 227 -13.39 16.49 0.97
N GLY A 228 -12.79 16.28 -0.23
CA GLY A 228 -11.68 15.32 -0.43
C GLY A 228 -12.03 13.96 -1.06
N VAL A 229 -13.30 13.66 -1.30
CA VAL A 229 -13.73 12.43 -2.05
C VAL A 229 -13.10 12.36 -3.44
N ASP A 230 -12.98 13.50 -4.13
CA ASP A 230 -12.47 13.56 -5.50
C ASP A 230 -11.02 13.06 -5.60
N ALA A 231 -10.19 13.34 -4.62
CA ALA A 231 -8.81 12.85 -4.58
C ALA A 231 -8.75 11.33 -4.43
N LEU A 232 -9.57 10.76 -3.54
CA LEU A 232 -9.65 9.31 -3.35
C LEU A 232 -10.28 8.63 -4.57
N ALA A 233 -11.32 9.21 -5.15
CA ALA A 233 -11.91 8.74 -6.41
C ALA A 233 -10.89 8.73 -7.56
N THR A 234 -10.01 9.74 -7.60
CA THR A 234 -8.92 9.81 -8.57
C THR A 234 -7.91 8.68 -8.36
N VAL A 235 -7.53 8.38 -7.11
CA VAL A 235 -6.67 7.23 -6.79
C VAL A 235 -7.31 5.91 -7.22
N ILE A 236 -8.60 5.71 -6.92
CA ILE A 236 -9.33 4.49 -7.30
C ILE A 236 -9.31 4.30 -8.82
N ARG A 237 -9.62 5.36 -9.58
CA ARG A 237 -9.55 5.32 -11.06
C ARG A 237 -8.13 5.03 -11.52
N GLY A 238 -7.13 5.73 -10.99
CA GLY A 238 -5.73 5.52 -11.33
C GLY A 238 -5.28 4.08 -11.13
N VAL A 239 -5.59 3.48 -9.97
CA VAL A 239 -5.27 2.07 -9.68
C VAL A 239 -6.02 1.11 -10.61
N SER A 240 -7.29 1.39 -10.94
CA SER A 240 -8.05 0.55 -11.87
C SER A 240 -7.49 0.58 -13.30
N CYS A 241 -6.88 1.70 -13.71
CA CYS A 241 -6.25 1.87 -15.02
C CYS A 241 -4.84 1.25 -15.11
N VAL A 242 -4.19 0.87 -14.00
CA VAL A 242 -2.94 0.13 -14.06
C VAL A 242 -3.21 -1.27 -14.64
N PRO A 243 -2.59 -1.68 -15.74
CA PRO A 243 -2.82 -3.01 -16.32
C PRO A 243 -2.56 -4.11 -15.28
N PRO A 244 -3.44 -5.13 -15.18
CA PRO A 244 -3.33 -6.20 -14.19
C PRO A 244 -2.27 -7.24 -14.60
N VAL A 245 -1.03 -6.81 -14.71
CA VAL A 245 0.10 -7.68 -15.04
C VAL A 245 0.91 -7.93 -13.78
N PHE A 246 0.91 -9.18 -13.34
CA PHE A 246 1.53 -9.63 -12.09
C PHE A 246 2.77 -10.47 -12.37
N PHE A 247 3.68 -10.50 -11.40
CA PHE A 247 4.88 -11.31 -11.51
C PHE A 247 4.61 -12.82 -11.27
N PRO A 248 5.46 -13.72 -11.76
CA PRO A 248 5.17 -15.16 -11.79
C PRO A 248 4.82 -15.79 -10.43
N ASP A 249 5.47 -15.36 -9.35
CA ASP A 249 5.20 -15.86 -8.00
C ASP A 249 3.91 -15.30 -7.39
N GLU A 250 3.50 -14.12 -7.83
CA GLU A 250 2.29 -13.45 -7.34
C GLU A 250 1.00 -14.12 -7.82
N MET A 251 1.07 -14.84 -8.93
CA MET A 251 -0.06 -15.58 -9.51
C MET A 251 -0.57 -16.69 -8.60
N LYS A 252 0.27 -17.19 -7.68
CA LYS A 252 -0.09 -18.20 -6.69
C LYS A 252 -0.65 -17.59 -5.39
N LYS A 253 -0.59 -16.26 -5.24
CA LYS A 253 -1.05 -15.52 -4.08
C LYS A 253 -2.46 -14.97 -4.30
N ALA A 254 -3.13 -14.55 -3.23
CA ALA A 254 -4.36 -13.79 -3.34
C ALA A 254 -4.10 -12.47 -4.11
N ILE A 255 -4.88 -12.24 -5.15
CA ILE A 255 -4.73 -11.07 -6.01
C ILE A 255 -5.77 -10.03 -5.57
N PRO A 256 -5.33 -8.85 -5.12
CA PRO A 256 -6.23 -7.74 -4.88
C PRO A 256 -6.77 -7.20 -6.21
N SER A 257 -8.04 -6.88 -6.26
CA SER A 257 -8.70 -6.34 -7.45
C SER A 257 -9.49 -5.08 -7.15
N VAL A 258 -9.54 -4.21 -8.15
CA VAL A 258 -10.36 -3.00 -8.18
C VAL A 258 -11.16 -3.04 -9.48
N LYS A 259 -12.47 -3.25 -9.37
CA LYS A 259 -13.36 -3.37 -10.53
C LYS A 259 -14.36 -2.23 -10.51
N MET A 260 -14.40 -1.49 -11.59
CA MET A 260 -15.42 -0.47 -11.83
C MET A 260 -16.58 -1.07 -12.62
N ALA A 261 -17.79 -0.88 -12.12
CA ALA A 261 -19.01 -1.28 -12.82
C ALA A 261 -19.48 -0.17 -13.77
N SER A 262 -20.31 -0.53 -14.74
CA SER A 262 -20.84 0.41 -15.73
C SER A 262 -21.75 1.49 -15.13
N ASP A 263 -22.34 1.22 -13.97
CA ASP A 263 -23.17 2.16 -13.19
C ASP A 263 -22.36 3.13 -12.31
N GLY A 264 -21.02 3.05 -12.38
CA GLY A 264 -20.09 3.87 -11.58
C GLY A 264 -19.78 3.28 -10.20
N GLY A 265 -20.34 2.14 -9.85
CA GLY A 265 -19.99 1.39 -8.65
C GLY A 265 -18.58 0.84 -8.70
N VAL A 266 -17.96 0.62 -7.54
CA VAL A 266 -16.62 0.07 -7.43
C VAL A 266 -16.60 -1.10 -6.45
N THR A 267 -16.02 -2.21 -6.87
CA THR A 267 -15.72 -3.34 -5.98
C THR A 267 -14.21 -3.40 -5.74
N ILE A 268 -13.81 -3.28 -4.47
CA ILE A 268 -12.42 -3.45 -4.03
C ILE A 268 -12.37 -4.75 -3.22
N SER A 269 -11.51 -5.68 -3.63
CA SER A 269 -11.45 -6.99 -2.98
C SER A 269 -10.03 -7.56 -2.94
N CYS A 270 -9.75 -8.35 -1.92
CA CYS A 270 -8.56 -9.17 -1.78
C CYS A 270 -8.96 -10.53 -1.23
N GLY A 271 -8.77 -11.62 -1.97
CA GLY A 271 -9.19 -12.96 -1.53
C GLY A 271 -8.60 -14.06 -2.41
N LYS A 272 -8.83 -15.31 -1.99
CA LYS A 272 -8.31 -16.48 -2.72
C LYS A 272 -8.97 -16.68 -4.09
N ASP A 273 -10.20 -16.21 -4.26
CA ASP A 273 -10.99 -16.43 -5.47
C ASP A 273 -10.78 -15.37 -6.56
N ASN A 274 -10.06 -14.30 -6.24
CA ASN A 274 -9.72 -13.26 -7.20
C ASN A 274 -8.51 -13.64 -8.05
N ARG A 275 -8.59 -14.77 -8.74
CA ARG A 275 -7.61 -15.15 -9.76
C ARG A 275 -7.98 -14.43 -11.07
N GLU A 276 -7.52 -13.19 -11.23
CA GLU A 276 -7.41 -12.64 -12.58
C GLU A 276 -6.43 -13.55 -13.34
N ARG A 277 -6.79 -13.98 -14.55
CA ARG A 277 -5.90 -14.80 -15.39
C ARG A 277 -4.66 -13.95 -15.67
N ALA A 278 -3.59 -14.29 -15.02
CA ALA A 278 -2.32 -13.65 -15.30
C ALA A 278 -1.85 -14.03 -16.70
N ALA A 279 -1.32 -13.07 -17.43
CA ALA A 279 -0.69 -13.33 -18.70
C ALA A 279 0.49 -14.31 -18.51
N SER A 280 0.53 -15.36 -19.31
CA SER A 280 1.72 -16.21 -19.41
C SER A 280 2.83 -15.42 -20.08
N PHE A 281 4.03 -15.44 -19.50
CA PHE A 281 5.22 -14.80 -20.07
C PHE A 281 6.14 -15.88 -20.66
N PRO A 282 5.90 -16.37 -21.87
CA PRO A 282 6.71 -17.44 -22.45
C PRO A 282 8.17 -17.04 -22.71
N SER A 283 8.43 -15.73 -22.84
CA SER A 283 9.78 -15.17 -22.92
C SER A 283 9.77 -13.73 -22.42
N ALA A 284 10.25 -13.51 -21.20
CA ALA A 284 10.35 -12.18 -20.61
C ALA A 284 11.81 -11.79 -20.43
N HIS A 285 12.15 -10.55 -20.80
CA HIS A 285 13.41 -9.94 -20.43
C HIS A 285 13.23 -9.18 -19.12
N VAL A 286 14.12 -9.43 -18.17
CA VAL A 286 14.14 -8.75 -16.86
C VAL A 286 15.25 -7.71 -16.88
N LYS A 287 14.93 -6.47 -16.56
CA LYS A 287 15.90 -5.41 -16.37
C LYS A 287 15.85 -4.90 -14.94
N VAL A 288 17.02 -4.82 -14.32
CA VAL A 288 17.25 -4.21 -13.01
C VAL A 288 18.42 -3.25 -13.13
N ARG A 289 18.31 -2.11 -12.47
CA ARG A 289 19.41 -1.16 -12.36
C ARG A 289 19.99 -1.22 -10.95
N PHE A 290 21.27 -1.53 -10.85
CA PHE A 290 22.05 -1.38 -9.62
C PHE A 290 22.90 -0.13 -9.69
N MET A 291 23.04 0.58 -8.58
CA MET A 291 24.01 1.67 -8.49
C MET A 291 25.38 1.07 -8.15
N GLY A 292 26.38 1.41 -8.94
CA GLY A 292 27.77 1.07 -8.63
C GLY A 292 28.22 1.83 -7.37
N ASP A 293 28.70 1.11 -6.38
CA ASP A 293 29.30 1.64 -5.16
C ASP A 293 30.85 1.58 -5.19
N GLY A 294 31.38 1.12 -6.30
CA GLY A 294 32.83 0.93 -6.50
C GLY A 294 33.42 -0.31 -5.82
N VAL A 295 32.64 -1.03 -5.03
CA VAL A 295 33.09 -2.17 -4.21
C VAL A 295 32.32 -3.44 -4.52
N THR A 296 30.98 -3.37 -4.59
CA THR A 296 30.11 -4.53 -4.85
C THR A 296 30.33 -5.07 -6.25
N ARG A 297 30.64 -6.37 -6.35
CA ARG A 297 30.94 -7.06 -7.60
C ARG A 297 29.94 -8.14 -7.99
N GLN A 298 29.03 -8.49 -7.08
CA GLN A 298 28.07 -9.57 -7.30
C GLN A 298 26.65 -9.07 -7.04
N PHE A 299 25.77 -9.30 -8.03
CA PHE A 299 24.39 -8.88 -7.98
C PHE A 299 23.47 -10.06 -8.31
N ARG A 300 22.37 -10.19 -7.57
CA ARG A 300 21.31 -11.15 -7.82
C ARG A 300 20.10 -10.41 -8.41
N ILE A 301 19.66 -10.84 -9.57
CA ILE A 301 18.50 -10.29 -10.25
C ILE A 301 17.29 -11.18 -9.93
N PRO A 302 16.15 -10.59 -9.49
CA PRO A 302 14.94 -11.37 -9.25
C PRO A 302 14.56 -12.17 -10.50
N TYR A 303 14.10 -13.40 -10.31
CA TYR A 303 13.65 -14.36 -11.35
C TYR A 303 14.71 -14.91 -12.29
N LEU A 304 15.97 -14.47 -12.27
CA LEU A 304 17.02 -14.93 -13.19
C LEU A 304 18.02 -15.92 -12.56
N GLY A 305 17.81 -16.34 -11.32
CA GLY A 305 18.77 -17.19 -10.62
C GLY A 305 20.12 -16.48 -10.37
N GLN A 306 21.07 -17.19 -9.77
CA GLN A 306 22.42 -16.63 -9.55
C GLN A 306 23.19 -16.59 -10.88
N SER A 307 23.12 -15.49 -11.62
CA SER A 307 24.09 -15.24 -12.67
C SER A 307 25.28 -14.51 -12.04
N ALA A 308 26.29 -15.25 -11.61
CA ALA A 308 27.60 -14.70 -11.33
C ALA A 308 28.17 -14.14 -12.64
N ARG A 309 27.89 -12.91 -12.99
CA ARG A 309 28.69 -12.18 -13.96
C ARG A 309 29.82 -11.51 -13.20
N LYS A 310 30.99 -12.09 -13.27
CA LYS A 310 32.23 -11.35 -13.01
C LYS A 310 32.35 -10.30 -14.11
N TRP A 311 32.29 -9.04 -13.73
CA TRP A 311 32.66 -7.90 -14.57
C TRP A 311 34.16 -7.66 -14.44
#